data_952e150dadd7df96070f52f4928f6384
#
_entry.id   952e150dadd7df96070f52f4928f6384
#
_cell.length_a   1.000
_cell.length_b   1.000
_cell.length_c   1.000
_cell.angle_alpha   90.00
_cell.angle_beta   90.00
_cell.angle_gamma   90.00
#
_symmetry.space_group_name_H-M   'P 1'
#
loop_
_entity.id
_entity.type
_entity.pdbx_description
1 polymer ?
#
loop_
_entity_poly.entity_id
_entity_poly.type
_entity_poly.pdbx_seq_one_letter_code
_entity_poly.pdbx_strand_id
1 'polypeptide(L)'
;MNKNSILVTIKKELRSMFRDKKTLFMIFGFPFVIAFLIFLMGFMEESVMGEGGTVYTVGVNYELSEIEEVLVSDYALDFQYYESMKELKTAFEDGDISGYLTYDSQNNIYTIYTDNSMSGMNVSGFLATYLDSYNQYLGNLELINMDVDPEKIYDNFTVELKNVSGEDLSTSSFLVEIVMSLSFTYIIMAITLAAVNMATSAIAVEKEHGTLETVLTLPITTNELITGKYLANVIIGSIASLIGFFLTVISFGIASKLFTIYEEFSITFGAIIWGIFICILASFLIGGMAIAITAKSKTYKEAQASGQILNYLCMIPIFMTYLDFKANMVYYAIPILNYTTILMDLYTGTFEYVNLFITFLSTIISICVVLYILLKTFKSEKVLFGA
;
A
#
# COMPACT_ATOMS: atom_id res chain seq x y z
N MET A 1 -34.24 0.46 -25.39
CA MET A 1 -34.00 0.92 -24.02
C MET A 1 -34.40 2.37 -23.89
N ASN A 2 -35.28 2.67 -22.95
CA ASN A 2 -35.72 4.04 -22.69
C ASN A 2 -34.74 4.75 -21.77
N LYS A 3 -34.05 5.78 -22.32
CA LYS A 3 -33.02 6.54 -21.57
C LYS A 3 -33.60 7.18 -20.29
N ASN A 4 -34.86 7.61 -20.32
CA ASN A 4 -35.53 8.24 -19.16
C ASN A 4 -35.67 7.27 -17.99
N SER A 5 -36.04 6.01 -18.25
CA SER A 5 -36.16 4.97 -17.23
C SER A 5 -34.85 4.68 -16.52
N ILE A 6 -33.75 4.63 -17.29
CA ILE A 6 -32.42 4.40 -16.75
C ILE A 6 -32.02 5.59 -15.88
N LEU A 7 -32.17 6.84 -16.33
CA LEU A 7 -31.83 8.04 -15.57
C LEU A 7 -32.63 8.16 -14.27
N VAL A 8 -33.91 7.81 -14.29
CA VAL A 8 -34.76 7.80 -13.08
C VAL A 8 -34.24 6.77 -12.07
N THR A 9 -33.86 5.58 -12.55
CA THR A 9 -33.29 4.54 -11.70
C THR A 9 -31.96 5.01 -11.08
N ILE A 10 -31.03 5.55 -11.88
CA ILE A 10 -29.77 6.10 -11.39
C ILE A 10 -30.03 7.15 -10.30
N LYS A 11 -30.91 8.11 -10.58
CA LYS A 11 -31.22 9.20 -9.64
C LYS A 11 -31.87 8.67 -8.33
N LYS A 12 -32.71 7.65 -8.42
CA LYS A 12 -33.30 6.99 -7.23
C LYS A 12 -32.22 6.34 -6.38
N GLU A 13 -31.35 5.53 -6.98
CA GLU A 13 -30.32 4.78 -6.29
C GLU A 13 -29.29 5.73 -5.66
N LEU A 14 -28.81 6.74 -6.40
CA LEU A 14 -27.90 7.74 -5.86
C LEU A 14 -28.53 8.52 -4.70
N ARG A 15 -29.80 8.94 -4.83
CA ARG A 15 -30.49 9.63 -3.74
C ARG A 15 -30.64 8.76 -2.48
N SER A 16 -30.90 7.47 -2.65
CA SER A 16 -30.96 6.51 -1.54
C SER A 16 -29.61 6.44 -0.82
N MET A 17 -28.53 6.29 -1.59
CA MET A 17 -27.18 6.21 -1.06
C MET A 17 -26.75 7.50 -0.32
N PHE A 18 -27.01 8.67 -0.91
CA PHE A 18 -26.69 9.96 -0.28
C PHE A 18 -27.51 10.31 0.96
N ARG A 19 -28.56 9.56 1.28
CA ARG A 19 -29.31 9.68 2.53
C ARG A 19 -28.73 8.84 3.67
N ASP A 20 -27.98 7.79 3.35
CA ASP A 20 -27.31 6.94 4.34
C ASP A 20 -25.97 7.55 4.75
N LYS A 21 -26.02 8.45 5.73
CA LYS A 21 -24.83 9.16 6.23
C LYS A 21 -23.76 8.23 6.78
N LYS A 22 -24.13 7.07 7.35
CA LYS A 22 -23.19 6.10 7.91
C LYS A 22 -22.40 5.43 6.79
N THR A 23 -23.07 4.96 5.75
CA THR A 23 -22.43 4.35 4.59
C THR A 23 -21.58 5.36 3.82
N LEU A 24 -22.05 6.62 3.66
CA LEU A 24 -21.28 7.68 3.04
C LEU A 24 -19.98 7.96 3.82
N PHE A 25 -20.07 8.04 5.14
CA PHE A 25 -18.88 8.25 5.98
C PHE A 25 -17.87 7.10 5.82
N MET A 26 -18.32 5.85 5.75
CA MET A 26 -17.44 4.71 5.51
C MET A 26 -16.79 4.77 4.13
N ILE A 27 -17.57 5.08 3.08
CA ILE A 27 -17.07 5.12 1.69
C ILE A 27 -16.08 6.27 1.49
N PHE A 28 -16.43 7.46 1.93
CA PHE A 28 -15.61 8.67 1.70
C PHE A 28 -14.59 8.92 2.79
N GLY A 29 -14.77 8.37 3.99
CA GLY A 29 -13.78 8.42 5.07
C GLY A 29 -12.63 7.43 4.87
N PHE A 30 -12.89 6.28 4.24
CA PHE A 30 -11.88 5.26 4.02
C PHE A 30 -10.64 5.76 3.23
N PRO A 31 -10.75 6.56 2.17
CA PRO A 31 -9.60 7.13 1.48
C PRO A 31 -8.67 7.99 2.33
N PHE A 32 -9.17 8.61 3.43
CA PHE A 32 -8.30 9.39 4.32
C PHE A 32 -7.28 8.53 5.08
N VAL A 33 -7.52 7.22 5.20
CA VAL A 33 -6.54 6.27 5.76
C VAL A 33 -5.26 6.28 4.93
N ILE A 34 -5.35 6.44 3.61
CA ILE A 34 -4.21 6.52 2.69
C ILE A 34 -3.33 7.72 3.06
N ALA A 35 -3.95 8.91 3.16
CA ALA A 35 -3.23 10.13 3.53
C ALA A 35 -2.51 9.96 4.87
N PHE A 36 -3.20 9.41 5.87
CA PHE A 36 -2.62 9.14 7.18
C PHE A 36 -1.42 8.19 7.09
N LEU A 37 -1.50 7.11 6.31
CA LEU A 37 -0.39 6.15 6.15
C LEU A 37 0.84 6.78 5.48
N ILE A 38 0.66 7.62 4.47
CA ILE A 38 1.77 8.31 3.79
C ILE A 38 2.51 9.21 4.79
N PHE A 39 1.79 10.02 5.56
CA PHE A 39 2.40 10.88 6.57
C PHE A 39 3.01 10.10 7.74
N LEU A 40 2.35 9.03 8.18
CA LEU A 40 2.87 8.17 9.25
C LEU A 40 4.21 7.54 8.86
N MET A 41 4.32 7.02 7.66
CA MET A 41 5.56 6.40 7.17
C MET A 41 6.68 7.42 6.98
N GLY A 42 6.37 8.61 6.43
CA GLY A 42 7.36 9.69 6.32
C GLY A 42 7.86 10.16 7.70
N PHE A 43 6.95 10.31 8.66
CA PHE A 43 7.33 10.66 10.02
C PHE A 43 8.14 9.57 10.74
N MET A 44 7.79 8.29 10.52
CA MET A 44 8.55 7.17 11.09
C MET A 44 9.97 7.12 10.52
N GLU A 45 10.13 7.33 9.21
CA GLU A 45 11.45 7.33 8.58
C GLU A 45 12.30 8.50 9.08
N GLU A 46 11.77 9.71 9.12
CA GLU A 46 12.48 10.88 9.65
C GLU A 46 12.87 10.70 11.13
N SER A 47 12.02 10.03 11.92
CA SER A 47 12.30 9.72 13.32
C SER A 47 13.39 8.66 13.50
N VAL A 48 13.58 7.79 12.51
CA VAL A 48 14.53 6.67 12.57
C VAL A 48 15.84 6.97 11.85
N MET A 49 15.78 7.72 10.74
CA MET A 49 16.95 7.95 9.85
C MET A 49 17.31 9.43 9.68
N GLY A 50 16.53 10.40 10.20
CA GLY A 50 16.79 11.83 10.04
C GLY A 50 17.98 12.32 10.86
N GLU A 51 18.60 13.45 10.45
CA GLU A 51 19.67 14.13 11.20
C GLU A 51 19.26 14.56 12.64
N GLY A 52 17.97 14.45 12.98
CA GLY A 52 17.41 14.59 14.33
C GLY A 52 16.82 13.28 14.84
N GLY A 53 17.19 12.13 14.23
CA GLY A 53 16.65 10.80 14.56
C GLY A 53 16.87 10.42 16.01
N THR A 54 16.04 9.54 16.53
CA THR A 54 16.16 8.98 17.87
C THR A 54 17.59 8.40 18.03
N VAL A 55 18.42 9.09 18.78
CA VAL A 55 19.69 8.54 19.22
C VAL A 55 19.37 7.40 20.17
N TYR A 56 19.81 6.19 19.82
CA TYR A 56 19.58 5.02 20.65
C TYR A 56 20.67 4.93 21.70
N THR A 57 20.29 4.96 22.97
CA THR A 57 21.22 4.73 24.07
C THR A 57 21.56 3.25 24.16
N VAL A 58 22.83 2.92 24.04
CA VAL A 58 23.36 1.55 24.08
C VAL A 58 24.28 1.39 25.29
N GLY A 59 24.01 0.38 26.11
CA GLY A 59 24.87 0.08 27.25
C GLY A 59 26.12 -0.69 26.82
N VAL A 60 27.28 -0.31 27.39
CA VAL A 60 28.56 -1.01 27.21
C VAL A 60 29.21 -1.29 28.57
N ASN A 61 29.99 -2.37 28.68
CA ASN A 61 30.72 -2.72 29.89
C ASN A 61 32.24 -2.65 29.71
N TYR A 62 32.69 -1.94 28.73
CA TYR A 62 34.10 -1.67 28.46
C TYR A 62 34.30 -0.18 28.13
N GLU A 63 35.50 0.34 28.34
CA GLU A 63 35.83 1.72 27.98
C GLU A 63 36.06 1.83 26.47
N LEU A 64 35.37 2.78 25.85
CA LEU A 64 35.55 3.08 24.45
C LEU A 64 36.92 3.73 24.20
N SER A 65 37.54 3.37 23.09
CA SER A 65 38.72 4.08 22.60
C SER A 65 38.32 5.43 22.00
N GLU A 66 39.24 6.40 21.93
CA GLU A 66 38.99 7.72 21.29
C GLU A 66 38.46 7.60 19.86
N ILE A 67 38.80 6.54 19.17
CA ILE A 67 38.37 6.25 17.80
C ILE A 67 36.94 5.71 17.78
N GLU A 68 36.58 4.86 18.72
CA GLU A 68 35.24 4.37 18.87
C GLU A 68 34.27 5.51 19.18
N GLU A 69 34.65 6.47 20.03
CA GLU A 69 33.88 7.67 20.31
C GLU A 69 33.66 8.54 19.07
N VAL A 70 34.66 8.68 18.21
CA VAL A 70 34.51 9.41 16.94
C VAL A 70 33.60 8.68 15.97
N LEU A 71 33.77 7.37 15.79
CA LEU A 71 32.96 6.57 14.89
C LEU A 71 31.51 6.51 15.32
N VAL A 72 31.23 6.47 16.62
CA VAL A 72 29.86 6.47 17.15
C VAL A 72 29.09 7.71 16.74
N SER A 73 29.77 8.87 16.63
CA SER A 73 29.11 10.13 16.24
C SER A 73 28.52 10.12 14.82
N ASP A 74 28.97 9.20 13.96
CA ASP A 74 28.46 9.03 12.60
C ASP A 74 27.21 8.14 12.54
N TYR A 75 26.85 7.51 13.67
CA TYR A 75 25.68 6.65 13.79
C TYR A 75 24.71 7.24 14.82
N ALA A 76 23.44 6.93 14.71
CA ALA A 76 22.41 7.34 15.68
C ALA A 76 22.51 6.54 17.00
N LEU A 77 23.70 6.45 17.59
CA LEU A 77 24.03 5.69 18.80
C LEU A 77 24.65 6.61 19.87
N ASP A 78 24.28 6.40 21.12
CA ASP A 78 24.88 7.02 22.31
C ASP A 78 25.26 5.91 23.28
N PHE A 79 26.57 5.76 23.55
CA PHE A 79 27.07 4.70 24.40
C PHE A 79 27.16 5.13 25.85
N GLN A 80 26.52 4.35 26.72
CA GLN A 80 26.54 4.54 28.15
C GLN A 80 27.30 3.39 28.84
N TYR A 81 28.31 3.74 29.63
CA TYR A 81 29.14 2.78 30.36
C TYR A 81 28.45 2.28 31.62
N TYR A 82 28.54 0.95 31.87
CA TYR A 82 28.05 0.28 33.05
C TYR A 82 29.16 -0.61 33.65
N GLU A 83 29.35 -0.55 34.97
CA GLU A 83 30.45 -1.28 35.67
C GLU A 83 30.21 -2.80 35.67
N SER A 84 28.94 -3.24 35.66
CA SER A 84 28.62 -4.66 35.76
C SER A 84 27.60 -5.12 34.75
N MET A 85 27.73 -6.37 34.31
CA MET A 85 26.69 -7.04 33.47
C MET A 85 25.30 -7.09 34.12
N LYS A 86 25.23 -7.04 35.44
CA LYS A 86 23.95 -7.05 36.14
C LYS A 86 23.23 -5.71 36.00
N GLU A 87 23.96 -4.60 36.18
CA GLU A 87 23.39 -3.25 36.00
C GLU A 87 22.97 -3.03 34.56
N LEU A 88 23.78 -3.48 33.61
CA LEU A 88 23.53 -3.39 32.16
C LEU A 88 22.24 -4.11 31.76
N LYS A 89 22.02 -5.34 32.29
CA LYS A 89 20.77 -6.08 32.07
C LYS A 89 19.58 -5.40 32.75
N THR A 90 19.76 -4.87 33.95
CA THR A 90 18.66 -4.17 34.65
C THR A 90 18.27 -2.91 33.90
N ALA A 91 19.22 -2.10 33.43
CA ALA A 91 18.95 -0.92 32.64
C ALA A 91 18.23 -1.23 31.32
N PHE A 92 18.54 -2.39 30.71
CA PHE A 92 17.83 -2.86 29.52
C PHE A 92 16.41 -3.32 29.83
N GLU A 93 16.20 -4.08 30.93
CA GLU A 93 14.88 -4.53 31.39
C GLU A 93 13.98 -3.35 31.83
N ASP A 94 14.57 -2.32 32.44
CA ASP A 94 13.87 -1.10 32.86
C ASP A 94 13.56 -0.15 31.67
N GLY A 95 14.18 -0.38 30.49
CA GLY A 95 13.96 0.42 29.28
C GLY A 95 14.80 1.69 29.23
N ASP A 96 15.81 1.85 30.08
CA ASP A 96 16.72 2.99 30.11
C ASP A 96 17.69 2.98 28.93
N ILE A 97 17.98 1.79 28.38
CA ILE A 97 18.81 1.58 27.19
C ILE A 97 18.07 0.73 26.16
N SER A 98 18.29 1.02 24.87
CA SER A 98 17.65 0.34 23.75
C SER A 98 18.30 -0.99 23.34
N GLY A 99 19.50 -1.24 23.85
CA GLY A 99 20.27 -2.45 23.62
C GLY A 99 21.60 -2.37 24.36
N TYR A 100 22.37 -3.44 24.34
CA TYR A 100 23.72 -3.40 24.92
C TYR A 100 24.72 -4.23 24.13
N LEU A 101 25.98 -3.81 24.18
CA LEU A 101 27.11 -4.40 23.51
C LEU A 101 28.13 -4.89 24.56
N THR A 102 28.61 -6.12 24.41
CA THR A 102 29.63 -6.69 25.27
C THR A 102 30.79 -7.15 24.44
N TYR A 103 32.02 -7.04 25.02
CA TYR A 103 33.24 -7.49 24.38
C TYR A 103 33.92 -8.56 25.23
N ASP A 104 34.15 -9.73 24.65
CA ASP A 104 34.94 -10.81 25.21
C ASP A 104 36.39 -10.72 24.67
N SER A 105 37.29 -10.20 25.49
CA SER A 105 38.70 -10.03 25.14
C SER A 105 39.46 -11.34 24.96
N GLN A 106 38.99 -12.47 25.52
CA GLN A 106 39.67 -13.76 25.38
C GLN A 106 39.41 -14.39 24.01
N ASN A 107 38.19 -14.24 23.50
CA ASN A 107 37.80 -14.82 22.24
C ASN A 107 37.72 -13.76 21.10
N ASN A 108 37.92 -12.49 21.41
CA ASN A 108 37.81 -11.35 20.48
C ASN A 108 36.38 -11.30 19.82
N ILE A 109 35.32 -11.40 20.63
CA ILE A 109 33.95 -11.45 20.17
C ILE A 109 33.17 -10.28 20.76
N TYR A 110 32.57 -9.48 19.88
CA TYR A 110 31.53 -8.55 20.24
C TYR A 110 30.16 -9.24 20.18
N THR A 111 29.35 -9.07 21.21
CA THR A 111 28.00 -9.62 21.24
C THR A 111 26.97 -8.53 21.46
N ILE A 112 26.04 -8.41 20.52
CA ILE A 112 24.94 -7.44 20.55
C ILE A 112 23.72 -8.11 21.20
N TYR A 113 23.13 -7.44 22.17
CA TYR A 113 21.88 -7.87 22.83
C TYR A 113 20.82 -6.79 22.62
N THR A 114 19.72 -7.18 21.98
CA THR A 114 18.53 -6.35 21.74
C THR A 114 17.27 -7.19 21.89
N ASP A 115 16.11 -6.56 21.99
CA ASP A 115 14.83 -7.24 21.92
C ASP A 115 14.36 -7.43 20.47
N ASN A 116 13.22 -8.12 20.29
CA ASN A 116 12.62 -8.34 18.97
C ASN A 116 11.67 -7.20 18.56
N SER A 117 11.76 -6.02 19.18
CA SER A 117 11.02 -4.84 18.78
C SER A 117 11.64 -4.20 17.52
N MET A 118 10.90 -3.30 16.87
CA MET A 118 11.42 -2.52 15.75
C MET A 118 12.63 -1.67 16.19
N SER A 119 12.59 -1.12 17.40
CA SER A 119 13.72 -0.39 18.01
C SER A 119 14.95 -1.29 18.16
N GLY A 120 14.78 -2.50 18.71
CA GLY A 120 15.86 -3.48 18.87
C GLY A 120 16.45 -3.92 17.53
N MET A 121 15.64 -4.09 16.50
CA MET A 121 16.14 -4.38 15.14
C MET A 121 16.98 -3.24 14.57
N ASN A 122 16.54 -1.99 14.76
CA ASN A 122 17.30 -0.81 14.31
C ASN A 122 18.63 -0.72 15.06
N VAL A 123 18.63 -0.84 16.39
CA VAL A 123 19.85 -0.81 17.22
C VAL A 123 20.82 -1.91 16.80
N SER A 124 20.35 -3.13 16.55
CA SER A 124 21.21 -4.22 16.09
C SER A 124 21.83 -3.94 14.72
N GLY A 125 21.06 -3.33 13.80
CA GLY A 125 21.57 -2.93 12.49
C GLY A 125 22.65 -1.84 12.58
N PHE A 126 22.40 -0.78 13.34
CA PHE A 126 23.37 0.28 13.56
C PHE A 126 24.64 -0.23 14.26
N LEU A 127 24.51 -1.05 15.29
CA LEU A 127 25.66 -1.65 15.98
C LEU A 127 26.47 -2.58 15.08
N ALA A 128 25.80 -3.38 14.24
CA ALA A 128 26.51 -4.24 13.29
C ALA A 128 27.31 -3.43 12.27
N THR A 129 26.72 -2.36 11.72
CA THR A 129 27.38 -1.47 10.76
C THR A 129 28.56 -0.71 11.43
N TYR A 130 28.34 -0.22 12.64
CA TYR A 130 29.39 0.42 13.45
C TYR A 130 30.58 -0.54 13.68
N LEU A 131 30.31 -1.77 14.13
CA LEU A 131 31.37 -2.77 14.39
C LEU A 131 32.12 -3.18 13.11
N ASP A 132 31.43 -3.24 11.98
CA ASP A 132 32.06 -3.51 10.68
C ASP A 132 33.01 -2.37 10.29
N SER A 133 32.59 -1.12 10.44
CA SER A 133 33.41 0.07 10.21
C SER A 133 34.62 0.13 11.15
N TYR A 134 34.42 -0.21 12.42
CA TYR A 134 35.50 -0.27 13.40
C TYR A 134 36.51 -1.38 13.07
N ASN A 135 36.03 -2.57 12.69
CA ASN A 135 36.90 -3.69 12.26
C ASN A 135 37.72 -3.32 11.00
N GLN A 136 37.09 -2.63 10.06
CA GLN A 136 37.74 -2.15 8.84
C GLN A 136 38.84 -1.10 9.16
N TYR A 137 38.51 -0.19 10.10
CA TYR A 137 39.49 0.79 10.56
C TYR A 137 40.72 0.12 11.22
N LEU A 138 40.50 -0.88 12.09
CA LEU A 138 41.60 -1.62 12.73
C LEU A 138 42.48 -2.35 11.69
N GLY A 139 41.83 -2.98 10.69
CA GLY A 139 42.56 -3.61 9.58
C GLY A 139 43.38 -2.62 8.77
N ASN A 140 42.89 -1.42 8.52
CA ASN A 140 43.64 -0.35 7.85
C ASN A 140 44.85 0.13 8.65
N LEU A 141 44.70 0.23 9.97
CA LEU A 141 45.83 0.56 10.84
C LEU A 141 46.94 -0.49 10.79
N GLU A 142 46.60 -1.77 10.78
CA GLU A 142 47.58 -2.85 10.65
C GLU A 142 48.33 -2.77 9.31
N LEU A 143 47.61 -2.50 8.21
CA LEU A 143 48.20 -2.33 6.89
C LEU A 143 49.15 -1.13 6.84
N ILE A 144 48.80 0.01 7.42
CA ILE A 144 49.64 1.20 7.52
C ILE A 144 50.92 0.87 8.33
N ASN A 145 50.78 0.14 9.43
CA ASN A 145 51.93 -0.29 10.25
C ASN A 145 52.89 -1.24 9.50
N MET A 146 52.39 -1.93 8.48
CA MET A 146 53.15 -2.79 7.56
C MET A 146 53.74 -2.01 6.35
N ASP A 147 53.61 -0.68 6.34
CA ASP A 147 54.01 0.21 5.23
C ASP A 147 53.26 -0.11 3.92
N VAL A 148 51.99 -0.58 4.06
CA VAL A 148 51.09 -0.88 2.97
C VAL A 148 49.96 0.14 2.97
N ASP A 149 49.75 0.77 1.83
CA ASP A 149 48.65 1.73 1.64
C ASP A 149 47.31 1.00 1.54
N PRO A 150 46.36 1.17 2.51
CA PRO A 150 45.07 0.46 2.49
C PRO A 150 44.25 0.77 1.25
N GLU A 151 44.27 2.01 0.74
CA GLU A 151 43.49 2.41 -0.44
C GLU A 151 43.88 1.57 -1.67
N LYS A 152 45.15 1.22 -1.83
CA LYS A 152 45.63 0.39 -2.93
C LYS A 152 45.20 -1.08 -2.82
N ILE A 153 44.82 -1.54 -1.64
CA ILE A 153 44.34 -2.92 -1.43
C ILE A 153 42.84 -3.01 -1.65
N TYR A 154 42.09 -1.99 -1.24
CA TYR A 154 40.64 -1.97 -1.32
C TYR A 154 40.08 -1.34 -2.61
N ASP A 155 40.91 -0.65 -3.40
CA ASP A 155 40.51 0.01 -4.66
C ASP A 155 40.49 -0.97 -5.86
N ASN A 156 40.14 -2.23 -5.61
CA ASN A 156 40.06 -3.24 -6.68
C ASN A 156 38.76 -3.15 -7.47
N PHE A 157 37.67 -2.68 -6.86
CA PHE A 157 36.38 -2.49 -7.51
C PHE A 157 35.47 -1.60 -6.66
N THR A 158 34.60 -0.87 -7.34
CA THR A 158 33.50 -0.14 -6.70
C THR A 158 32.21 -0.96 -6.84
N VAL A 159 31.49 -1.14 -5.75
CA VAL A 159 30.18 -1.80 -5.76
C VAL A 159 29.11 -0.72 -5.87
N GLU A 160 28.44 -0.67 -7.01
CA GLU A 160 27.24 0.14 -7.16
C GLU A 160 26.03 -0.78 -7.02
N LEU A 161 25.15 -0.49 -6.07
CA LEU A 161 23.88 -1.20 -5.92
C LEU A 161 22.83 -0.47 -6.74
N LYS A 162 22.42 -1.10 -7.86
CA LYS A 162 21.38 -0.56 -8.74
C LYS A 162 20.26 -1.56 -8.88
N ASN A 163 19.01 -1.05 -8.98
CA ASN A 163 17.90 -1.88 -9.40
C ASN A 163 18.07 -2.28 -10.88
N VAL A 164 17.21 -3.17 -11.38
CA VAL A 164 17.26 -3.62 -12.78
C VAL A 164 17.05 -2.46 -13.77
N SER A 165 16.43 -1.35 -13.32
CA SER A 165 16.23 -0.12 -14.09
C SER A 165 17.45 0.81 -14.07
N GLY A 166 18.49 0.48 -13.31
CA GLY A 166 19.73 1.26 -13.21
C GLY A 166 19.71 2.36 -12.14
N GLU A 167 18.70 2.41 -11.29
CA GLU A 167 18.57 3.35 -10.17
C GLU A 167 19.26 2.80 -8.92
N ASP A 168 19.72 3.68 -8.04
CA ASP A 168 20.41 3.29 -6.81
C ASP A 168 19.42 2.58 -5.85
N LEU A 169 19.82 1.39 -5.38
CA LEU A 169 19.07 0.65 -4.37
C LEU A 169 19.33 1.27 -3.00
N SER A 170 18.33 1.96 -2.47
CA SER A 170 18.34 2.43 -1.09
C SER A 170 17.18 1.77 -0.30
N THR A 171 17.36 1.64 1.01
CA THR A 171 16.27 1.17 1.90
C THR A 171 15.06 2.10 1.80
N SER A 172 15.28 3.38 1.57
CA SER A 172 14.24 4.38 1.35
C SER A 172 13.41 4.09 0.09
N SER A 173 14.03 3.68 -1.02
CA SER A 173 13.29 3.35 -2.26
C SER A 173 12.33 2.17 -2.07
N PHE A 174 12.73 1.13 -1.33
CA PHE A 174 11.88 -0.01 -1.01
C PHE A 174 10.68 0.38 -0.13
N LEU A 175 10.88 1.24 0.88
CA LEU A 175 9.80 1.72 1.72
C LEU A 175 8.79 2.57 0.93
N VAL A 176 9.27 3.44 0.05
CA VAL A 176 8.41 4.23 -0.85
C VAL A 176 7.59 3.33 -1.75
N GLU A 177 8.19 2.29 -2.33
CA GLU A 177 7.50 1.33 -3.19
C GLU A 177 6.38 0.60 -2.45
N ILE A 178 6.61 0.17 -1.20
CA ILE A 178 5.58 -0.42 -0.34
C ILE A 178 4.44 0.57 -0.10
N VAL A 179 4.75 1.80 0.30
CA VAL A 179 3.73 2.82 0.60
C VAL A 179 2.91 3.18 -0.64
N MET A 180 3.54 3.25 -1.81
CA MET A 180 2.86 3.46 -3.08
C MET A 180 1.93 2.29 -3.41
N SER A 181 2.41 1.06 -3.33
CA SER A 181 1.62 -0.15 -3.58
C SER A 181 0.42 -0.26 -2.64
N LEU A 182 0.62 0.02 -1.35
CA LEU A 182 -0.45 0.11 -0.37
C LEU A 182 -1.47 1.18 -0.78
N SER A 183 -1.02 2.38 -1.12
CA SER A 183 -1.87 3.52 -1.48
C SER A 183 -2.75 3.21 -2.68
N PHE A 184 -2.19 2.63 -3.74
CA PHE A 184 -2.97 2.26 -4.94
C PHE A 184 -3.93 1.10 -4.67
N THR A 185 -3.53 0.13 -3.87
CA THR A 185 -4.43 -0.95 -3.45
C THR A 185 -5.59 -0.41 -2.61
N TYR A 186 -5.36 0.55 -1.73
CA TYR A 186 -6.43 1.21 -0.97
C TYR A 186 -7.41 1.98 -1.86
N ILE A 187 -6.96 2.59 -2.98
CA ILE A 187 -7.85 3.21 -3.96
C ILE A 187 -8.78 2.15 -4.57
N ILE A 188 -8.26 0.99 -4.95
CA ILE A 188 -9.07 -0.10 -5.50
C ILE A 188 -10.02 -0.67 -4.43
N MET A 189 -9.58 -0.78 -3.18
CA MET A 189 -10.44 -1.18 -2.06
C MET A 189 -11.54 -0.16 -1.80
N ALA A 190 -11.30 1.14 -1.97
CA ALA A 190 -12.33 2.18 -1.85
C ALA A 190 -13.43 1.99 -2.90
N ILE A 191 -13.07 1.65 -4.15
CA ILE A 191 -14.03 1.29 -5.20
C ILE A 191 -14.88 0.08 -4.75
N THR A 192 -14.19 -0.95 -4.26
CA THR A 192 -14.85 -2.21 -3.87
C THR A 192 -15.80 -2.00 -2.70
N LEU A 193 -15.37 -1.26 -1.67
CA LEU A 193 -16.21 -0.93 -0.52
C LEU A 193 -17.46 -0.15 -0.96
N ALA A 194 -17.28 0.85 -1.82
CA ALA A 194 -18.37 1.64 -2.36
C ALA A 194 -19.33 0.79 -3.20
N ALA A 195 -18.78 -0.04 -4.10
CA ALA A 195 -19.54 -0.88 -5.01
C ALA A 195 -20.33 -1.97 -4.29
N VAL A 196 -19.74 -2.64 -3.28
CA VAL A 196 -20.42 -3.69 -2.49
C VAL A 196 -21.55 -3.09 -1.66
N ASN A 197 -21.33 -1.95 -0.99
CA ASN A 197 -22.37 -1.30 -0.21
C ASN A 197 -23.53 -0.84 -1.09
N MET A 198 -23.22 -0.23 -2.24
CA MET A 198 -24.23 0.22 -3.19
C MET A 198 -25.01 -0.95 -3.79
N ALA A 199 -24.33 -2.03 -4.22
CA ALA A 199 -24.95 -3.22 -4.78
C ALA A 199 -25.85 -3.91 -3.76
N THR A 200 -25.41 -4.02 -2.51
CA THR A 200 -26.18 -4.60 -1.41
C THR A 200 -27.45 -3.81 -1.14
N SER A 201 -27.34 -2.48 -1.03
CA SER A 201 -28.52 -1.60 -0.84
C SER A 201 -29.47 -1.63 -2.03
N ALA A 202 -28.94 -1.63 -3.24
CA ALA A 202 -29.73 -1.57 -4.45
C ALA A 202 -30.46 -2.90 -4.80
N ILE A 203 -29.96 -4.04 -4.32
CA ILE A 203 -30.49 -5.36 -4.72
C ILE A 203 -30.95 -6.16 -3.50
N ALA A 204 -30.05 -6.46 -2.55
CA ALA A 204 -30.36 -7.36 -1.45
C ALA A 204 -31.39 -6.76 -0.49
N VAL A 205 -31.31 -5.48 -0.17
CA VAL A 205 -32.26 -4.77 0.68
C VAL A 205 -33.62 -4.71 -0.01
N GLU A 206 -33.70 -4.46 -1.31
CA GLU A 206 -34.97 -4.44 -2.05
C GLU A 206 -35.63 -5.83 -2.12
N LYS A 207 -34.83 -6.91 -2.19
CA LYS A 207 -35.34 -8.29 -2.10
C LYS A 207 -35.85 -8.59 -0.70
N GLU A 208 -35.09 -8.30 0.33
CA GLU A 208 -35.43 -8.57 1.73
C GLU A 208 -36.73 -7.88 2.15
N HIS A 209 -36.98 -6.67 1.62
CA HIS A 209 -38.21 -5.90 1.88
C HIS A 209 -39.34 -6.19 0.89
N GLY A 210 -39.17 -7.09 -0.11
CA GLY A 210 -40.18 -7.38 -1.14
C GLY A 210 -40.41 -6.22 -2.11
N THR A 211 -39.68 -5.14 -2.03
CA THR A 211 -39.86 -3.94 -2.87
C THR A 211 -39.36 -4.15 -4.30
N LEU A 212 -38.48 -5.13 -4.54
CA LEU A 212 -38.00 -5.46 -5.88
C LEU A 212 -39.16 -5.94 -6.77
N GLU A 213 -40.10 -6.74 -6.24
CA GLU A 213 -41.27 -7.20 -6.97
C GLU A 213 -42.17 -6.02 -7.41
N THR A 214 -42.37 -5.06 -6.50
CA THR A 214 -43.12 -3.83 -6.80
C THR A 214 -42.45 -3.01 -7.90
N VAL A 215 -41.14 -2.94 -7.94
CA VAL A 215 -40.40 -2.23 -9.00
C VAL A 215 -40.55 -2.94 -10.34
N LEU A 216 -40.65 -4.27 -10.36
CA LEU A 216 -40.82 -5.06 -11.57
C LEU A 216 -42.25 -4.95 -12.16
N THR A 217 -43.25 -4.46 -11.40
CA THR A 217 -44.58 -4.16 -11.94
C THR A 217 -44.68 -2.83 -12.69
N LEU A 218 -43.65 -1.98 -12.57
CA LEU A 218 -43.57 -0.72 -13.31
C LEU A 218 -43.32 -0.98 -14.81
N PRO A 219 -43.70 -0.05 -15.70
CA PRO A 219 -43.51 -0.20 -17.14
C PRO A 219 -42.06 0.03 -17.56
N ILE A 220 -41.11 -0.67 -16.93
CA ILE A 220 -39.70 -0.68 -17.21
C ILE A 220 -39.22 -2.10 -17.48
N THR A 221 -38.32 -2.26 -18.43
CA THR A 221 -37.73 -3.58 -18.71
C THR A 221 -36.65 -3.92 -17.67
N THR A 222 -36.52 -5.21 -17.36
CA THR A 222 -35.48 -5.72 -16.44
C THR A 222 -34.07 -5.22 -16.85
N ASN A 223 -33.79 -5.17 -18.15
CA ASN A 223 -32.51 -4.67 -18.65
C ASN A 223 -32.29 -3.18 -18.34
N GLU A 224 -33.33 -2.35 -18.43
CA GLU A 224 -33.25 -0.92 -18.08
C GLU A 224 -32.99 -0.71 -16.60
N LEU A 225 -33.72 -1.48 -15.77
CA LEU A 225 -33.54 -1.45 -14.31
C LEU A 225 -32.09 -1.81 -13.91
N ILE A 226 -31.62 -2.94 -14.44
CA ILE A 226 -30.23 -3.43 -14.10
C ILE A 226 -29.19 -2.46 -14.61
N THR A 227 -29.33 -1.95 -15.83
CA THR A 227 -28.37 -0.96 -16.37
C THR A 227 -28.37 0.30 -15.50
N GLY A 228 -29.54 0.76 -15.04
CA GLY A 228 -29.63 1.90 -14.13
C GLY A 228 -28.91 1.66 -12.79
N LYS A 229 -29.14 0.50 -12.17
CA LYS A 229 -28.47 0.10 -10.91
C LYS A 229 -26.97 -0.06 -11.10
N TYR A 230 -26.53 -0.67 -12.20
CA TYR A 230 -25.12 -0.82 -12.55
C TYR A 230 -24.41 0.53 -12.73
N LEU A 231 -25.00 1.44 -13.51
CA LEU A 231 -24.42 2.76 -13.73
C LEU A 231 -24.40 3.60 -12.45
N ALA A 232 -25.42 3.50 -11.58
CA ALA A 232 -25.41 4.14 -10.29
C ALA A 232 -24.25 3.63 -9.41
N ASN A 233 -23.99 2.31 -9.43
CA ASN A 233 -22.88 1.70 -8.73
C ASN A 233 -21.52 2.18 -9.27
N VAL A 234 -21.37 2.22 -10.58
CA VAL A 234 -20.17 2.76 -11.25
C VAL A 234 -19.90 4.21 -10.84
N ILE A 235 -20.94 5.05 -10.80
CA ILE A 235 -20.79 6.46 -10.41
C ILE A 235 -20.27 6.59 -8.97
N ILE A 236 -20.85 5.85 -8.03
CA ILE A 236 -20.40 5.89 -6.61
C ILE A 236 -18.97 5.36 -6.48
N GLY A 237 -18.65 4.23 -7.13
CA GLY A 237 -17.30 3.67 -7.17
C GLY A 237 -16.28 4.67 -7.76
N SER A 238 -16.65 5.34 -8.86
CA SER A 238 -15.79 6.36 -9.49
C SER A 238 -15.57 7.57 -8.57
N ILE A 239 -16.59 8.04 -7.88
CA ILE A 239 -16.42 9.16 -6.93
C ILE A 239 -15.50 8.74 -5.78
N ALA A 240 -15.67 7.54 -5.21
CA ALA A 240 -14.84 7.04 -4.12
C ALA A 240 -13.37 6.89 -4.55
N SER A 241 -13.12 6.33 -5.73
CA SER A 241 -11.76 6.17 -6.25
C SER A 241 -11.09 7.49 -6.59
N LEU A 242 -11.83 8.44 -7.17
CA LEU A 242 -11.29 9.76 -7.49
C LEU A 242 -10.92 10.54 -6.23
N ILE A 243 -11.73 10.47 -5.18
CA ILE A 243 -11.38 11.06 -3.88
C ILE A 243 -10.10 10.41 -3.34
N GLY A 244 -10.00 9.06 -3.36
CA GLY A 244 -8.81 8.34 -2.95
C GLY A 244 -7.58 8.74 -3.78
N PHE A 245 -7.73 8.79 -5.10
CA PHE A 245 -6.67 9.15 -6.03
C PHE A 245 -6.15 10.58 -5.77
N PHE A 246 -7.05 11.57 -5.69
CA PHE A 246 -6.63 12.95 -5.42
C PHE A 246 -6.02 13.12 -4.01
N LEU A 247 -6.54 12.41 -3.01
CA LEU A 247 -5.93 12.40 -1.68
C LEU A 247 -4.52 11.82 -1.72
N THR A 248 -4.30 10.73 -2.45
CA THR A 248 -2.97 10.14 -2.63
C THR A 248 -2.02 11.14 -3.30
N VAL A 249 -2.43 11.74 -4.43
CA VAL A 249 -1.64 12.74 -5.15
C VAL A 249 -1.26 13.93 -4.26
N ILE A 250 -2.23 14.48 -3.55
CA ILE A 250 -2.02 15.63 -2.65
C ILE A 250 -1.12 15.24 -1.48
N SER A 251 -1.34 14.05 -0.88
CA SER A 251 -0.55 13.60 0.27
C SER A 251 0.90 13.36 -0.09
N PHE A 252 1.20 12.69 -1.20
CA PHE A 252 2.58 12.55 -1.69
C PHE A 252 3.19 13.89 -2.09
N GLY A 253 2.43 14.77 -2.76
CA GLY A 253 2.91 16.10 -3.13
C GLY A 253 3.20 17.03 -1.93
N ILE A 254 2.59 16.81 -0.78
CA ILE A 254 2.92 17.49 0.48
C ILE A 254 4.06 16.77 1.18
N ALA A 255 4.00 15.43 1.26
CA ALA A 255 4.99 14.61 1.92
C ALA A 255 6.38 14.74 1.27
N SER A 256 6.46 14.87 -0.06
CA SER A 256 7.72 15.11 -0.78
C SER A 256 8.43 16.43 -0.44
N LYS A 257 7.74 17.36 0.19
CA LYS A 257 8.31 18.63 0.68
C LYS A 257 8.68 18.59 2.16
N LEU A 258 8.17 17.61 2.89
CA LEU A 258 8.34 17.48 4.33
C LEU A 258 9.31 16.37 4.70
N PHE A 259 9.39 15.32 3.91
CA PHE A 259 10.13 14.11 4.22
C PHE A 259 11.08 13.75 3.08
N THR A 260 12.35 13.52 3.38
CA THR A 260 13.41 13.20 2.42
C THR A 260 13.13 11.91 1.64
N ILE A 261 12.48 10.92 2.27
CA ILE A 261 12.10 9.64 1.64
C ILE A 261 11.23 9.83 0.37
N TYR A 262 10.51 10.95 0.27
CA TYR A 262 9.63 11.23 -0.86
C TYR A 262 10.14 12.34 -1.79
N GLU A 263 11.39 12.80 -1.66
CA GLU A 263 11.92 13.92 -2.47
C GLU A 263 11.89 13.66 -3.98
N GLU A 264 12.13 12.43 -4.40
CA GLU A 264 12.11 12.04 -5.82
C GLU A 264 10.69 11.92 -6.40
N PHE A 265 9.67 12.06 -5.56
CA PHE A 265 8.29 11.92 -5.99
C PHE A 265 7.83 13.10 -6.85
N SER A 266 7.67 12.87 -8.14
CA SER A 266 7.16 13.87 -9.09
C SER A 266 6.02 13.30 -9.93
N ILE A 267 4.87 13.97 -9.93
CA ILE A 267 3.72 13.56 -10.71
C ILE A 267 3.62 14.45 -11.95
N THR A 268 3.64 13.82 -13.11
CA THR A 268 3.38 14.52 -14.38
C THR A 268 1.88 14.75 -14.56
N PHE A 269 1.51 15.84 -15.24
CA PHE A 269 0.11 16.12 -15.58
C PHE A 269 -0.53 14.98 -16.40
N GLY A 270 0.25 14.31 -17.25
CA GLY A 270 -0.18 13.13 -18.00
C GLY A 270 -0.56 11.97 -17.09
N ALA A 271 0.23 11.70 -16.03
CA ALA A 271 -0.06 10.66 -15.05
C ALA A 271 -1.40 10.89 -14.31
N ILE A 272 -1.72 12.14 -14.00
CA ILE A 272 -3.00 12.50 -13.39
C ILE A 272 -4.18 12.15 -14.32
N ILE A 273 -4.10 12.51 -15.61
CA ILE A 273 -5.16 12.22 -16.58
C ILE A 273 -5.37 10.70 -16.72
N TRP A 274 -4.28 9.95 -16.88
CA TRP A 274 -4.35 8.50 -17.02
C TRP A 274 -4.83 7.82 -15.73
N GLY A 275 -4.40 8.30 -14.56
CA GLY A 275 -4.86 7.81 -13.27
C GLY A 275 -6.38 7.99 -13.08
N ILE A 276 -6.93 9.17 -13.42
CA ILE A 276 -8.38 9.41 -13.42
C ILE A 276 -9.09 8.41 -14.33
N PHE A 277 -8.57 8.22 -15.55
CA PHE A 277 -9.16 7.29 -16.52
C PHE A 277 -9.17 5.84 -15.99
N ILE A 278 -8.08 5.39 -15.40
CA ILE A 278 -7.96 4.04 -14.81
C ILE A 278 -8.91 3.86 -13.63
N CYS A 279 -9.03 4.84 -12.74
CA CYS A 279 -9.97 4.82 -11.62
C CYS A 279 -11.44 4.65 -12.08
N ILE A 280 -11.83 5.37 -13.12
CA ILE A 280 -13.16 5.24 -13.71
C ILE A 280 -13.34 3.86 -14.35
N LEU A 281 -12.34 3.41 -15.13
CA LEU A 281 -12.38 2.11 -15.81
C LEU A 281 -12.47 0.95 -14.81
N ALA A 282 -11.70 0.99 -13.73
CA ALA A 282 -11.75 0.02 -12.62
C ALA A 282 -13.16 -0.02 -11.97
N SER A 283 -13.80 1.14 -11.83
CA SER A 283 -15.14 1.23 -11.24
C SER A 283 -16.20 0.53 -12.11
N PHE A 284 -16.04 0.51 -13.44
CA PHE A 284 -16.94 -0.25 -14.32
C PHE A 284 -16.79 -1.75 -14.09
N LEU A 285 -15.59 -2.28 -13.96
CA LEU A 285 -15.38 -3.70 -13.72
C LEU A 285 -15.85 -4.11 -12.32
N ILE A 286 -15.33 -3.45 -11.29
CA ILE A 286 -15.60 -3.78 -9.89
C ILE A 286 -17.06 -3.57 -9.55
N GLY A 287 -17.69 -2.51 -10.05
CA GLY A 287 -19.11 -2.25 -9.87
C GLY A 287 -19.99 -3.35 -10.45
N GLY A 288 -19.64 -3.87 -11.63
CA GLY A 288 -20.33 -5.02 -12.24
C GLY A 288 -20.14 -6.32 -11.46
N MET A 289 -18.91 -6.59 -11.00
CA MET A 289 -18.60 -7.76 -10.15
C MET A 289 -19.37 -7.72 -8.84
N ALA A 290 -19.41 -6.57 -8.17
CA ALA A 290 -20.13 -6.38 -6.91
C ALA A 290 -21.63 -6.71 -7.08
N ILE A 291 -22.29 -6.20 -8.13
CA ILE A 291 -23.68 -6.51 -8.42
C ILE A 291 -23.87 -8.00 -8.74
N ALA A 292 -22.98 -8.60 -9.55
CA ALA A 292 -23.10 -10.00 -9.94
C ALA A 292 -22.98 -10.96 -8.74
N ILE A 293 -22.09 -10.63 -7.79
CA ILE A 293 -21.88 -11.41 -6.56
C ILE A 293 -23.06 -11.24 -5.61
N THR A 294 -23.51 -10.01 -5.33
CA THR A 294 -24.57 -9.72 -4.37
C THR A 294 -25.97 -10.07 -4.91
N ALA A 295 -26.13 -10.16 -6.23
CA ALA A 295 -27.42 -10.48 -6.87
C ALA A 295 -28.02 -11.83 -6.45
N LYS A 296 -27.19 -12.79 -6.05
CA LYS A 296 -27.62 -14.12 -5.61
C LYS A 296 -28.08 -14.17 -4.16
N SER A 297 -27.71 -13.18 -3.36
CA SER A 297 -28.02 -13.12 -1.94
C SER A 297 -29.51 -12.79 -1.68
N LYS A 298 -30.05 -13.35 -0.59
CA LYS A 298 -31.44 -13.12 -0.17
C LYS A 298 -31.56 -12.02 0.88
N THR A 299 -30.53 -11.82 1.69
CA THR A 299 -30.54 -10.85 2.79
C THR A 299 -29.37 -9.87 2.69
N TYR A 300 -29.50 -8.73 3.37
CA TYR A 300 -28.43 -7.74 3.50
C TYR A 300 -27.14 -8.36 4.02
N LYS A 301 -27.20 -9.17 5.10
CA LYS A 301 -26.03 -9.81 5.71
C LYS A 301 -25.32 -10.77 4.76
N GLU A 302 -26.07 -11.57 4.02
CA GLU A 302 -25.53 -12.51 3.05
C GLU A 302 -24.85 -11.77 1.88
N ALA A 303 -25.43 -10.67 1.41
CA ALA A 303 -24.86 -9.85 0.35
C ALA A 303 -23.56 -9.16 0.79
N GLN A 304 -23.50 -8.64 2.00
CA GLN A 304 -22.28 -8.08 2.58
C GLN A 304 -21.18 -9.14 2.72
N ALA A 305 -21.52 -10.32 3.23
CA ALA A 305 -20.55 -11.41 3.39
C ALA A 305 -20.01 -11.90 2.04
N SER A 306 -20.85 -12.09 1.03
CA SER A 306 -20.40 -12.46 -0.31
C SER A 306 -19.61 -11.36 -1.01
N GLY A 307 -19.94 -10.09 -0.77
CA GLY A 307 -19.20 -8.95 -1.26
C GLY A 307 -17.77 -8.82 -0.69
N GLN A 308 -17.54 -9.32 0.54
CA GLN A 308 -16.19 -9.31 1.14
C GLN A 308 -15.17 -10.11 0.34
N ILE A 309 -15.60 -11.14 -0.40
CA ILE A 309 -14.71 -11.90 -1.30
C ILE A 309 -14.03 -10.96 -2.29
N LEU A 310 -14.74 -9.95 -2.79
CA LEU A 310 -14.19 -8.98 -3.72
C LEU A 310 -13.12 -8.09 -3.05
N ASN A 311 -13.33 -7.71 -1.78
CA ASN A 311 -12.30 -6.98 -1.01
C ASN A 311 -11.02 -7.81 -0.86
N TYR A 312 -11.11 -9.11 -0.53
CA TYR A 312 -9.94 -9.97 -0.42
C TYR A 312 -9.19 -10.12 -1.75
N LEU A 313 -9.91 -10.21 -2.87
CA LEU A 313 -9.28 -10.23 -4.20
C LEU A 313 -8.51 -8.92 -4.48
N CYS A 314 -9.04 -7.79 -4.03
CA CYS A 314 -8.39 -6.49 -4.20
C CYS A 314 -7.16 -6.29 -3.30
N MET A 315 -6.94 -7.14 -2.30
CA MET A 315 -5.72 -7.13 -1.47
C MET A 315 -4.55 -7.92 -2.09
N ILE A 316 -4.80 -8.74 -3.10
CA ILE A 316 -3.75 -9.57 -3.73
C ILE A 316 -2.54 -8.73 -4.21
N PRO A 317 -2.70 -7.54 -4.82
CA PRO A 317 -1.57 -6.74 -5.28
C PRO A 317 -0.54 -6.41 -4.19
N ILE A 318 -0.99 -6.21 -2.94
CA ILE A 318 -0.09 -5.93 -1.81
C ILE A 318 0.91 -7.09 -1.62
N PHE A 319 0.40 -8.32 -1.62
CA PHE A 319 1.25 -9.50 -1.45
C PHE A 319 2.24 -9.69 -2.60
N MET A 320 1.85 -9.28 -3.82
CA MET A 320 2.74 -9.35 -4.98
C MET A 320 3.94 -8.41 -4.84
N THR A 321 3.76 -7.21 -4.28
CA THR A 321 4.86 -6.29 -3.99
C THR A 321 5.82 -6.86 -2.94
N TYR A 322 5.29 -7.45 -1.86
CA TYR A 322 6.13 -8.06 -0.81
C TYR A 322 6.92 -9.29 -1.28
N LEU A 323 6.44 -10.01 -2.29
CA LEU A 323 7.08 -11.22 -2.81
C LEU A 323 8.07 -10.93 -3.94
N ASP A 324 8.38 -9.66 -4.20
CA ASP A 324 9.28 -9.21 -5.28
C ASP A 324 9.00 -9.90 -6.63
N PHE A 325 7.71 -10.09 -6.93
CA PHE A 325 7.34 -10.56 -8.25
C PHE A 325 7.61 -9.45 -9.25
N LYS A 326 8.68 -9.60 -10.02
CA LYS A 326 9.01 -8.67 -11.10
C LYS A 326 7.81 -8.48 -12.02
N ALA A 327 7.44 -7.23 -12.25
CA ALA A 327 6.33 -6.89 -13.14
C ALA A 327 6.60 -7.52 -14.53
N ASN A 328 5.86 -8.58 -14.82
CA ASN A 328 5.89 -9.20 -16.14
C ASN A 328 4.65 -8.70 -16.90
N MET A 329 4.73 -8.65 -18.23
CA MET A 329 3.63 -8.27 -19.12
C MET A 329 2.29 -8.96 -18.78
N VAL A 330 2.33 -10.13 -18.16
CA VAL A 330 1.17 -10.90 -17.68
C VAL A 330 0.38 -10.14 -16.60
N TYR A 331 1.01 -9.34 -15.73
CA TYR A 331 0.30 -8.61 -14.65
C TYR A 331 -0.64 -7.54 -15.20
N TYR A 332 -0.27 -6.89 -16.30
CA TYR A 332 -1.13 -5.91 -16.97
C TYR A 332 -2.35 -6.54 -17.64
N ALA A 333 -2.31 -7.86 -17.87
CA ALA A 333 -3.43 -8.62 -18.43
C ALA A 333 -4.40 -9.17 -17.36
N ILE A 334 -3.99 -9.25 -16.09
CA ILE A 334 -4.83 -9.79 -15.00
C ILE A 334 -5.67 -8.67 -14.39
N PRO A 335 -7.03 -8.73 -14.47
CA PRO A 335 -7.90 -7.73 -13.88
C PRO A 335 -7.63 -7.57 -12.36
N ILE A 336 -7.77 -6.37 -11.84
CA ILE A 336 -7.49 -5.93 -10.48
C ILE A 336 -5.98 -5.72 -10.24
N LEU A 337 -5.11 -6.69 -10.55
CA LEU A 337 -3.66 -6.52 -10.47
C LEU A 337 -3.17 -5.42 -11.39
N ASN A 338 -3.69 -5.38 -12.61
CA ASN A 338 -3.30 -4.41 -13.63
C ASN A 338 -3.51 -2.95 -13.21
N TYR A 339 -4.50 -2.66 -12.36
CA TYR A 339 -4.76 -1.27 -11.95
C TYR A 339 -3.70 -0.74 -10.99
N THR A 340 -3.28 -1.55 -10.01
CA THR A 340 -2.23 -1.17 -9.07
C THR A 340 -0.90 -1.05 -9.77
N THR A 341 -0.55 -2.01 -10.65
CA THR A 341 0.70 -2.01 -11.40
C THR A 341 0.80 -0.79 -12.31
N ILE A 342 -0.22 -0.50 -13.12
CA ILE A 342 -0.18 0.64 -14.03
C ILE A 342 -0.23 1.99 -13.30
N LEU A 343 -0.92 2.08 -12.16
CA LEU A 343 -0.88 3.28 -11.32
C LEU A 343 0.52 3.49 -10.73
N MET A 344 1.21 2.42 -10.35
CA MET A 344 2.57 2.48 -9.87
C MET A 344 3.53 2.98 -10.96
N ASP A 345 3.47 2.41 -12.18
CA ASP A 345 4.28 2.85 -13.32
C ASP A 345 4.05 4.33 -13.68
N LEU A 346 2.80 4.80 -13.57
CA LEU A 346 2.49 6.21 -13.82
C LEU A 346 3.16 7.17 -12.84
N TYR A 347 3.38 6.70 -11.59
CA TYR A 347 3.99 7.50 -10.54
C TYR A 347 5.52 7.38 -10.51
N THR A 348 6.07 6.21 -10.84
CA THR A 348 7.52 6.00 -10.92
C THR A 348 8.12 6.50 -12.24
N GLY A 349 7.27 6.89 -13.20
CA GLY A 349 7.74 7.34 -14.51
C GLY A 349 8.19 6.21 -15.45
N THR A 350 8.06 4.95 -15.04
CA THR A 350 8.40 3.74 -15.83
C THR A 350 7.30 3.35 -16.82
N PHE A 351 6.35 4.23 -17.03
CA PHE A 351 5.15 4.02 -17.82
C PHE A 351 5.41 3.73 -19.30
N GLU A 352 4.87 2.60 -19.77
CA GLU A 352 4.86 2.22 -21.18
C GLU A 352 3.44 2.19 -21.76
N TYR A 353 3.25 2.78 -22.95
CA TYR A 353 1.95 2.78 -23.64
C TYR A 353 1.43 1.38 -23.97
N VAL A 354 2.34 0.40 -24.18
CA VAL A 354 1.99 -1.00 -24.43
C VAL A 354 1.28 -1.61 -23.23
N ASN A 355 1.80 -1.38 -22.03
CA ASN A 355 1.24 -1.86 -20.78
C ASN A 355 -0.14 -1.26 -20.50
N LEU A 356 -0.31 0.04 -20.78
CA LEU A 356 -1.60 0.72 -20.70
C LEU A 356 -2.61 0.10 -21.69
N PHE A 357 -2.21 -0.18 -22.91
CA PHE A 357 -3.08 -0.79 -23.93
C PHE A 357 -3.52 -2.19 -23.51
N ILE A 358 -2.61 -3.01 -22.96
CA ILE A 358 -2.93 -4.35 -22.45
C ILE A 358 -3.93 -4.26 -21.30
N THR A 359 -3.69 -3.35 -20.32
CA THR A 359 -4.60 -3.09 -19.19
C THR A 359 -5.99 -2.68 -19.66
N PHE A 360 -6.06 -1.76 -20.63
CA PHE A 360 -7.33 -1.30 -21.19
C PHE A 360 -8.08 -2.43 -21.89
N LEU A 361 -7.42 -3.19 -22.77
CA LEU A 361 -8.01 -4.30 -23.50
C LEU A 361 -8.51 -5.40 -22.56
N SER A 362 -7.69 -5.82 -21.61
CA SER A 362 -8.03 -6.81 -20.58
C SER A 362 -9.25 -6.36 -19.77
N THR A 363 -9.28 -5.11 -19.35
CA THR A 363 -10.41 -4.56 -18.58
C THR A 363 -11.69 -4.53 -19.40
N ILE A 364 -11.65 -4.11 -20.67
CA ILE A 364 -12.85 -4.11 -21.53
C ILE A 364 -13.38 -5.52 -21.72
N ILE A 365 -12.52 -6.49 -22.00
CA ILE A 365 -12.93 -7.89 -22.13
C ILE A 365 -13.60 -8.37 -20.84
N SER A 366 -13.01 -8.06 -19.70
CA SER A 366 -13.53 -8.43 -18.38
C SER A 366 -14.88 -7.76 -18.09
N ILE A 367 -15.06 -6.49 -18.43
CA ILE A 367 -16.35 -5.77 -18.32
C ILE A 367 -17.39 -6.45 -19.17
N CYS A 368 -17.08 -6.81 -20.42
CA CYS A 368 -18.02 -7.52 -21.31
C CYS A 368 -18.45 -8.87 -20.73
N VAL A 369 -17.50 -9.63 -20.18
CA VAL A 369 -17.81 -10.91 -19.50
C VAL A 369 -18.70 -10.70 -18.28
N VAL A 370 -18.38 -9.74 -17.43
CA VAL A 370 -19.16 -9.43 -16.23
C VAL A 370 -20.57 -8.96 -16.60
N LEU A 371 -20.72 -8.08 -17.59
CA LEU A 371 -22.03 -7.64 -18.07
C LEU A 371 -22.86 -8.80 -18.65
N TYR A 372 -22.23 -9.70 -19.40
CA TYR A 372 -22.89 -10.90 -19.88
C TYR A 372 -23.41 -11.78 -18.74
N ILE A 373 -22.56 -12.04 -17.73
CA ILE A 373 -22.94 -12.81 -16.53
C ILE A 373 -24.09 -12.11 -15.80
N LEU A 374 -24.01 -10.79 -15.62
CA LEU A 374 -25.00 -9.99 -14.94
C LEU A 374 -26.37 -10.08 -15.64
N LEU A 375 -26.40 -9.83 -16.95
CA LEU A 375 -27.65 -9.92 -17.73
C LEU A 375 -28.27 -11.33 -17.72
N LYS A 376 -27.41 -12.37 -17.77
CA LYS A 376 -27.86 -13.77 -17.67
C LYS A 376 -28.41 -14.10 -16.28
N THR A 377 -27.79 -13.63 -15.24
CA THR A 377 -28.20 -13.84 -13.84
C THR A 377 -29.55 -13.24 -13.57
N PHE A 378 -29.82 -12.02 -14.03
CA PHE A 378 -31.09 -11.35 -13.82
C PHE A 378 -32.24 -11.78 -14.76
N LYS A 379 -31.94 -12.57 -15.81
CA LYS A 379 -33.00 -13.25 -16.60
C LYS A 379 -33.53 -14.49 -15.91
N SER A 380 -32.85 -14.99 -14.87
CA SER A 380 -33.29 -16.15 -14.10
C SER A 380 -34.35 -15.73 -13.08
N GLU A 381 -35.55 -16.30 -13.17
CA GLU A 381 -36.66 -16.09 -12.22
C GLU A 381 -36.25 -16.42 -10.78
N LYS A 382 -35.39 -17.42 -10.62
CA LYS A 382 -34.83 -17.82 -9.33
C LYS A 382 -34.05 -16.69 -8.61
N VAL A 383 -33.38 -15.83 -9.35
CA VAL A 383 -32.65 -14.69 -8.81
C VAL A 383 -33.56 -13.52 -8.50
N LEU A 384 -34.61 -13.32 -9.28
CA LEU A 384 -35.55 -12.21 -9.10
C LEU A 384 -36.54 -12.47 -7.96
N PHE A 385 -37.05 -13.70 -7.82
CA PHE A 385 -38.11 -14.05 -6.89
C PHE A 385 -37.68 -14.94 -5.71
N GLY A 386 -36.38 -15.29 -5.60
CA GLY A 386 -35.84 -16.02 -4.46
C GLY A 386 -36.31 -17.47 -4.33
N ALA A 387 -36.88 -18.06 -5.42
CA ALA A 387 -37.38 -19.42 -5.46
C ALA A 387 -36.27 -20.48 -5.54
#